data_a5283496dd08f9b7f2473c4ab31886b0
#
_entry.id   a5283496dd08f9b7f2473c4ab31886b0
#
_cell.length_a   1.000
_cell.length_b   1.000
_cell.length_c   1.000
_cell.angle_alpha   90.00
_cell.angle_beta   90.00
_cell.angle_gamma   90.00
#
_symmetry.space_group_name_H-M   'P 1'
#
loop_
_entity.id
_entity.type
_entity.pdbx_description
1 polymer ?
#
loop_
_entity_poly.entity_id
_entity_poly.type
_entity_poly.pdbx_seq_one_letter_code
_entity_poly.pdbx_strand_id
1 'polypeptide(L)'
;MLAPDFRGRGLSDRDPQPMRYNPLTYVGDVLQLLDQLAVPRAIFVGTSLGGIVTMLVAASAPHRVAGAILNDVGPELSEAGLDRIRNYVGKGGRFADWDEAARALAAINRNVPAAFMHNDWVTMAHRACREENGAVVFDYDPAIAVPFAAVATTPAVDMWPLFQAVAQHPLLVLRGEVSDLLSAEAFERMQQAAPNARFAVVPGVGHAPMLDEPAAVAAIDAFLDAVAP
;
A
#
# COMPACT_ATOMS: atom_id res chain seq x y z
N MET A 1 9.13 -14.23 6.38
CA MET A 1 8.36 -13.04 5.94
C MET A 1 8.12 -12.16 7.15
N LEU A 2 8.31 -10.84 7.01
CA LEU A 2 7.99 -9.82 8.02
C LEU A 2 6.84 -8.97 7.47
N ALA A 3 5.82 -8.73 8.27
CA ALA A 3 4.67 -7.89 7.93
C ALA A 3 4.46 -6.88 9.06
N PRO A 4 5.18 -5.76 9.07
CA PRO A 4 5.07 -4.77 10.13
C PRO A 4 3.83 -3.90 9.94
N ASP A 5 3.17 -3.58 11.03
CA ASP A 5 2.22 -2.48 11.06
C ASP A 5 2.99 -1.15 11.12
N PHE A 6 2.66 -0.20 10.26
CA PHE A 6 3.19 1.16 10.41
C PHE A 6 2.71 1.77 11.72
N ARG A 7 3.51 2.70 12.32
CA ARG A 7 3.07 3.44 13.50
C ARG A 7 1.66 3.99 13.35
N GLY A 8 0.87 3.90 14.39
CA GLY A 8 -0.52 4.30 14.40
C GLY A 8 -1.48 3.33 13.70
N ARG A 9 -1.04 2.12 13.35
CA ARG A 9 -1.87 1.05 12.77
C ARG A 9 -1.64 -0.26 13.50
N GLY A 10 -2.69 -1.08 13.58
CA GLY A 10 -2.63 -2.42 14.14
C GLY A 10 -2.02 -2.44 15.55
N LEU A 11 -1.02 -3.28 15.75
CA LEU A 11 -0.33 -3.46 17.02
C LEU A 11 0.81 -2.46 17.27
N SER A 12 1.15 -1.60 16.30
CA SER A 12 2.18 -0.59 16.46
C SER A 12 1.69 0.60 17.29
N ASP A 13 2.60 1.21 18.04
CA ASP A 13 2.30 2.36 18.88
C ASP A 13 1.75 3.55 18.09
N ARG A 14 0.89 4.33 18.74
CA ARG A 14 0.42 5.63 18.25
C ARG A 14 1.48 6.69 18.53
N ASP A 15 1.67 7.60 17.57
CA ASP A 15 2.60 8.71 17.74
C ASP A 15 1.88 9.96 18.32
N PRO A 16 2.36 10.55 19.40
CA PRO A 16 1.78 11.76 19.98
C PRO A 16 1.93 12.99 19.06
N GLN A 17 2.75 12.89 18.00
CA GLN A 17 2.96 13.92 17.00
C GLN A 17 2.36 13.51 15.65
N PRO A 18 1.12 13.91 15.33
CA PRO A 18 0.42 13.44 14.12
C PRO A 18 1.18 13.68 12.81
N MET A 19 1.96 14.77 12.71
CA MET A 19 2.77 15.08 11.52
C MET A 19 3.85 14.02 11.22
N ARG A 20 4.14 13.12 12.15
CA ARG A 20 5.06 12.00 11.95
C ARG A 20 4.42 10.79 11.25
N TYR A 21 3.11 10.80 11.02
CA TYR A 21 2.42 9.82 10.18
C TYR A 21 2.65 10.13 8.69
N ASN A 22 3.89 10.08 8.24
CA ASN A 22 4.28 10.40 6.88
C ASN A 22 5.28 9.37 6.33
N PRO A 23 5.39 9.22 4.99
CA PRO A 23 6.24 8.21 4.38
C PRO A 23 7.72 8.26 4.78
N LEU A 24 8.30 9.45 4.99
CA LEU A 24 9.71 9.57 5.40
C LEU A 24 9.96 9.01 6.79
N THR A 25 9.03 9.22 7.72
CA THR A 25 9.10 8.63 9.05
C THR A 25 8.98 7.11 8.99
N TYR A 26 8.08 6.58 8.14
CA TYR A 26 7.92 5.13 7.96
C TYR A 26 9.16 4.48 7.35
N VAL A 27 9.90 5.17 6.47
CA VAL A 27 11.20 4.69 5.99
C VAL A 27 12.17 4.49 7.15
N GLY A 28 12.26 5.48 8.05
CA GLY A 28 13.10 5.36 9.25
C GLY A 28 12.72 4.17 10.12
N ASP A 29 11.41 3.97 10.36
CA ASP A 29 10.91 2.83 11.13
C ASP A 29 11.27 1.48 10.50
N VAL A 30 11.08 1.36 9.18
CA VAL A 30 11.39 0.13 8.44
C VAL A 30 12.88 -0.17 8.47
N LEU A 31 13.74 0.83 8.24
CA LEU A 31 15.18 0.64 8.28
C LEU A 31 15.67 0.26 9.68
N GLN A 32 15.15 0.90 10.72
CA GLN A 32 15.44 0.56 12.12
C GLN A 32 14.98 -0.87 12.47
N LEU A 33 13.81 -1.30 11.99
CA LEU A 33 13.32 -2.66 12.18
C LEU A 33 14.27 -3.69 11.55
N LEU A 34 14.71 -3.45 10.32
CA LEU A 34 15.66 -4.33 9.63
C LEU A 34 17.00 -4.41 10.39
N ASP A 35 17.48 -3.29 10.96
CA ASP A 35 18.70 -3.25 11.76
C ASP A 35 18.55 -4.06 13.05
N GLN A 36 17.45 -3.87 13.78
CA GLN A 36 17.16 -4.62 15.02
C GLN A 36 17.06 -6.12 14.80
N LEU A 37 16.55 -6.54 13.63
CA LEU A 37 16.42 -7.94 13.26
C LEU A 37 17.66 -8.50 12.56
N ALA A 38 18.72 -7.71 12.40
CA ALA A 38 19.95 -8.06 11.68
C ALA A 38 19.67 -8.55 10.23
N VAL A 39 18.66 -7.96 9.57
CA VAL A 39 18.32 -8.25 8.17
C VAL A 39 19.05 -7.27 7.27
N PRO A 40 20.13 -7.66 6.56
CA PRO A 40 20.95 -6.71 5.80
C PRO A 40 20.25 -6.19 4.56
N ARG A 41 19.40 -6.99 3.92
CA ARG A 41 18.61 -6.62 2.74
C ARG A 41 17.36 -7.50 2.63
N ALA A 42 16.31 -6.96 2.01
CA ALA A 42 15.02 -7.65 1.88
C ALA A 42 14.39 -7.41 0.51
N ILE A 43 13.48 -8.30 0.11
CA ILE A 43 12.50 -8.03 -0.94
C ILE A 43 11.34 -7.30 -0.27
N PHE A 44 11.01 -6.12 -0.80
CA PHE A 44 9.92 -5.30 -0.30
C PHE A 44 8.64 -5.56 -1.11
N VAL A 45 7.54 -5.79 -0.43
CA VAL A 45 6.21 -5.85 -1.04
C VAL A 45 5.39 -4.70 -0.50
N GLY A 46 5.12 -3.72 -1.35
CA GLY A 46 4.46 -2.48 -0.94
C GLY A 46 3.18 -2.21 -1.70
N THR A 47 2.04 -2.24 -0.99
CA THR A 47 0.75 -1.81 -1.53
C THR A 47 0.53 -0.33 -1.26
N SER A 48 0.14 0.45 -2.27
CA SER A 48 -0.23 1.86 -2.09
C SER A 48 0.85 2.64 -1.32
N LEU A 49 0.56 3.14 -0.12
CA LEU A 49 1.52 3.79 0.77
C LEU A 49 2.78 2.95 1.01
N GLY A 50 2.64 1.63 1.16
CA GLY A 50 3.78 0.72 1.30
C GLY A 50 4.72 0.74 0.10
N GLY A 51 4.18 0.92 -1.11
CA GLY A 51 4.99 1.08 -2.33
C GLY A 51 5.71 2.43 -2.39
N ILE A 52 5.09 3.52 -1.92
CA ILE A 52 5.77 4.82 -1.76
C ILE A 52 6.94 4.70 -0.79
N VAL A 53 6.73 4.04 0.36
CA VAL A 53 7.81 3.76 1.33
C VAL A 53 8.90 2.91 0.68
N THR A 54 8.56 1.91 -0.11
CA THR A 54 9.53 1.07 -0.84
C THR A 54 10.37 1.87 -1.81
N MET A 55 9.76 2.75 -2.62
CA MET A 55 10.50 3.65 -3.52
C MET A 55 11.44 4.59 -2.75
N LEU A 56 11.00 5.12 -1.62
CA LEU A 56 11.82 5.98 -0.75
C LEU A 56 12.98 5.21 -0.11
N VAL A 57 12.77 3.95 0.33
CA VAL A 57 13.85 3.09 0.82
C VAL A 57 14.86 2.84 -0.28
N ALA A 58 14.44 2.53 -1.50
CA ALA A 58 15.35 2.32 -2.63
C ALA A 58 16.18 3.56 -2.96
N ALA A 59 15.60 4.75 -2.85
CA ALA A 59 16.31 6.02 -3.08
C ALA A 59 17.29 6.37 -1.96
N SER A 60 16.94 6.11 -0.69
CA SER A 60 17.74 6.52 0.48
C SER A 60 18.72 5.46 0.98
N ALA A 61 18.40 4.18 0.80
CA ALA A 61 19.18 3.04 1.27
C ALA A 61 19.17 1.88 0.26
N PRO A 62 19.66 2.07 -0.99
CA PRO A 62 19.55 1.08 -2.07
C PRO A 62 20.16 -0.28 -1.71
N HIS A 63 21.22 -0.30 -0.90
CA HIS A 63 21.87 -1.53 -0.45
C HIS A 63 20.95 -2.42 0.41
N ARG A 64 19.84 -1.90 0.93
CA ARG A 64 18.87 -2.66 1.73
C ARG A 64 17.82 -3.38 0.86
N VAL A 65 17.76 -3.08 -0.46
CA VAL A 65 16.77 -3.63 -1.39
C VAL A 65 17.36 -4.79 -2.17
N ALA A 66 16.82 -5.99 -1.97
CA ALA A 66 17.12 -7.18 -2.76
C ALA A 66 16.22 -7.25 -4.01
N GLY A 67 15.02 -6.73 -3.92
CA GLY A 67 14.02 -6.63 -4.96
C GLY A 67 12.78 -5.91 -4.43
N ALA A 68 11.86 -5.55 -5.29
CA ALA A 68 10.64 -4.86 -4.91
C ALA A 68 9.41 -5.33 -5.71
N ILE A 69 8.27 -5.35 -5.04
CA ILE A 69 6.96 -5.53 -5.65
C ILE A 69 6.13 -4.29 -5.28
N LEU A 70 5.79 -3.48 -6.28
CA LEU A 70 4.89 -2.33 -6.12
C LEU A 70 3.48 -2.77 -6.49
N ASN A 71 2.57 -2.76 -5.54
CA ASN A 71 1.18 -3.13 -5.76
C ASN A 71 0.32 -1.89 -5.88
N ASP A 72 -0.11 -1.64 -7.10
CA ASP A 72 -1.06 -0.62 -7.54
C ASP A 72 -0.70 0.81 -7.13
N VAL A 73 0.58 1.14 -7.27
CA VAL A 73 1.13 2.47 -7.01
C VAL A 73 2.33 2.73 -7.92
N GLY A 74 2.55 3.99 -8.24
CA GLY A 74 3.66 4.43 -9.09
C GLY A 74 4.05 5.88 -8.83
N PRO A 75 4.86 6.47 -9.72
CA PRO A 75 5.33 7.85 -9.59
C PRO A 75 4.26 8.89 -9.89
N GLU A 76 3.14 8.49 -10.47
CA GLU A 76 1.99 9.33 -10.73
C GLU A 76 0.73 8.69 -10.14
N LEU A 77 -0.01 9.46 -9.38
CA LEU A 77 -1.24 9.05 -8.73
C LEU A 77 -2.39 9.88 -9.27
N SER A 78 -3.49 9.23 -9.65
CA SER A 78 -4.68 9.88 -10.14
C SER A 78 -5.35 10.70 -9.03
N GLU A 79 -5.77 11.93 -9.33
CA GLU A 79 -6.53 12.76 -8.39
C GLU A 79 -7.85 12.10 -7.97
N ALA A 80 -8.52 11.37 -8.88
CA ALA A 80 -9.76 10.66 -8.55
C ALA A 80 -9.55 9.62 -7.44
N GLY A 81 -8.47 8.84 -7.51
CA GLY A 81 -8.09 7.88 -6.47
C GLY A 81 -7.68 8.57 -5.17
N LEU A 82 -6.90 9.65 -5.26
CA LEU A 82 -6.50 10.44 -4.10
C LEU A 82 -7.72 11.07 -3.40
N ASP A 83 -8.67 11.62 -4.14
CA ASP A 83 -9.90 12.19 -3.59
C ASP A 83 -10.76 11.13 -2.89
N ARG A 84 -10.87 9.93 -3.49
CA ARG A 84 -11.55 8.81 -2.83
C ARG A 84 -10.86 8.47 -1.50
N ILE A 85 -9.53 8.39 -1.46
CA ILE A 85 -8.77 8.10 -0.25
C ILE A 85 -8.98 9.22 0.79
N ARG A 86 -8.92 10.50 0.41
CA ARG A 86 -9.21 11.65 1.28
C ARG A 86 -10.60 11.59 1.91
N ASN A 87 -11.54 10.94 1.22
CA ASN A 87 -12.92 10.83 1.68
C ASN A 87 -13.13 9.80 2.80
N TYR A 88 -12.17 8.91 3.08
CA TYR A 88 -12.32 7.92 4.16
C TYR A 88 -11.16 7.91 5.18
N VAL A 89 -9.94 8.30 4.79
CA VAL A 89 -8.78 8.27 5.68
C VAL A 89 -9.02 9.15 6.90
N GLY A 90 -8.82 8.58 8.09
CA GLY A 90 -8.92 9.26 9.37
C GLY A 90 -10.32 9.64 9.81
N LYS A 91 -11.37 9.38 9.00
CA LYS A 91 -12.75 9.66 9.41
C LYS A 91 -13.24 8.73 10.53
N GLY A 92 -12.44 7.69 10.83
CA GLY A 92 -12.81 6.70 11.82
C GLY A 92 -14.01 5.86 11.37
N GLY A 93 -14.54 5.12 12.33
CA GLY A 93 -15.77 4.36 12.20
C GLY A 93 -15.98 3.63 13.50
N ARG A 94 -17.20 3.66 14.00
CA ARG A 94 -17.64 2.86 15.14
C ARG A 94 -18.88 2.11 14.71
N PHE A 95 -18.74 0.80 14.62
CA PHE A 95 -19.75 -0.11 14.09
C PHE A 95 -20.31 -0.96 15.21
N ALA A 96 -21.58 -1.29 15.15
CA ALA A 96 -22.23 -2.12 16.18
C ALA A 96 -21.68 -3.57 16.17
N ASP A 97 -21.33 -4.06 15.00
CA ASP A 97 -20.84 -5.42 14.80
C ASP A 97 -19.93 -5.54 13.57
N TRP A 98 -19.40 -6.73 13.33
CA TRP A 98 -18.52 -7.04 12.20
C TRP A 98 -19.24 -6.95 10.85
N ASP A 99 -20.55 -7.23 10.81
CA ASP A 99 -21.34 -7.11 9.59
C ASP A 99 -21.52 -5.64 9.18
N GLU A 100 -21.71 -4.74 10.13
CA GLU A 100 -21.78 -3.30 9.85
C GLU A 100 -20.41 -2.78 9.37
N ALA A 101 -19.31 -3.19 9.99
CA ALA A 101 -17.97 -2.86 9.56
C ALA A 101 -17.68 -3.38 8.13
N ALA A 102 -18.10 -4.61 7.81
CA ALA A 102 -17.99 -5.19 6.48
C ALA A 102 -18.75 -4.38 5.42
N ARG A 103 -19.99 -3.97 5.72
CA ARG A 103 -20.79 -3.10 4.83
C ARG A 103 -20.12 -1.74 4.61
N ALA A 104 -19.55 -1.15 5.65
CA ALA A 104 -18.82 0.11 5.54
C ALA A 104 -17.58 -0.01 4.66
N LEU A 105 -16.80 -1.09 4.82
CA LEU A 105 -15.65 -1.38 3.96
C LEU A 105 -16.06 -1.59 2.51
N ALA A 106 -17.14 -2.33 2.25
CA ALA A 106 -17.69 -2.51 0.91
C ALA A 106 -18.10 -1.18 0.26
N ALA A 107 -18.67 -0.26 1.03
CA ALA A 107 -19.06 1.06 0.53
C ALA A 107 -17.87 1.95 0.15
N ILE A 108 -16.72 1.80 0.83
CA ILE A 108 -15.48 2.55 0.56
C ILE A 108 -14.75 1.96 -0.65
N ASN A 109 -14.76 0.62 -0.80
CA ASN A 109 -13.98 -0.11 -1.81
C ASN A 109 -14.89 -0.59 -2.96
N ARG A 110 -15.41 0.36 -3.74
CA ARG A 110 -16.36 0.06 -4.81
C ARG A 110 -15.77 -0.66 -6.04
N ASN A 111 -14.45 -0.66 -6.18
CA ASN A 111 -13.73 -1.20 -7.33
C ASN A 111 -13.08 -2.56 -7.03
N VAL A 112 -13.78 -3.42 -6.32
CA VAL A 112 -13.37 -4.82 -6.08
C VAL A 112 -14.04 -5.76 -7.09
N PRO A 113 -13.51 -6.99 -7.28
CA PRO A 113 -14.12 -7.96 -8.17
C PRO A 113 -15.60 -8.16 -7.88
N ALA A 114 -16.40 -8.29 -8.94
CA ALA A 114 -17.84 -8.61 -8.83
C ALA A 114 -18.11 -9.94 -8.09
N ALA A 115 -17.09 -10.78 -7.96
CA ALA A 115 -17.13 -12.03 -7.22
C ALA A 115 -16.96 -11.87 -5.69
N PHE A 116 -16.65 -10.66 -5.21
CA PHE A 116 -16.45 -10.42 -3.78
C PHE A 116 -17.78 -10.53 -3.04
N MET A 117 -17.90 -11.55 -2.19
CA MET A 117 -19.12 -11.84 -1.45
C MET A 117 -19.09 -11.21 -0.06
N HIS A 118 -20.22 -11.21 0.63
CA HIS A 118 -20.32 -10.62 1.99
C HIS A 118 -19.26 -11.19 2.95
N ASN A 119 -18.99 -12.48 2.91
CA ASN A 119 -17.97 -13.11 3.78
C ASN A 119 -16.55 -12.62 3.51
N ASP A 120 -16.23 -12.21 2.30
CA ASP A 120 -14.92 -11.63 1.97
C ASP A 120 -14.77 -10.26 2.65
N TRP A 121 -15.85 -9.47 2.66
CA TRP A 121 -15.90 -8.21 3.40
C TRP A 121 -15.80 -8.38 4.90
N VAL A 122 -16.42 -9.42 5.47
CA VAL A 122 -16.26 -9.76 6.90
C VAL A 122 -14.80 -10.13 7.19
N THR A 123 -14.18 -10.93 6.32
CA THR A 123 -12.75 -11.25 6.44
C THR A 123 -11.88 -10.00 6.37
N MET A 124 -12.20 -9.07 5.46
CA MET A 124 -11.50 -7.80 5.35
C MET A 124 -11.72 -6.92 6.59
N ALA A 125 -12.92 -6.91 7.16
CA ALA A 125 -13.21 -6.20 8.40
C ALA A 125 -12.33 -6.72 9.55
N HIS A 126 -12.17 -8.02 9.70
CA HIS A 126 -11.28 -8.60 10.70
C HIS A 126 -9.79 -8.26 10.51
N ARG A 127 -9.37 -7.91 9.29
CA ARG A 127 -8.00 -7.44 9.00
C ARG A 127 -7.81 -5.94 9.24
N ALA A 128 -8.88 -5.15 9.12
CA ALA A 128 -8.82 -3.68 9.13
C ALA A 128 -9.37 -3.04 10.41
N CYS A 129 -10.08 -3.81 11.23
CA CYS A 129 -10.78 -3.36 12.42
C CYS A 129 -10.44 -4.21 13.63
N ARG A 130 -10.77 -3.69 14.82
CA ARG A 130 -10.66 -4.39 16.11
C ARG A 130 -11.89 -4.11 16.97
N GLU A 131 -12.11 -4.94 17.95
CA GLU A 131 -13.11 -4.66 18.97
C GLU A 131 -12.59 -3.67 20.02
N GLU A 132 -13.42 -2.69 20.34
CA GLU A 132 -13.12 -1.70 21.36
C GLU A 132 -14.39 -1.26 22.09
N ASN A 133 -14.45 -1.50 23.41
CA ASN A 133 -15.58 -1.10 24.26
C ASN A 133 -16.96 -1.51 23.68
N GLY A 134 -17.09 -2.77 23.27
CA GLY A 134 -18.33 -3.35 22.76
C GLY A 134 -18.77 -2.87 21.39
N ALA A 135 -17.86 -2.31 20.60
CA ALA A 135 -18.08 -1.95 19.20
C ALA A 135 -16.87 -2.37 18.34
N VAL A 136 -17.04 -2.42 17.05
CA VAL A 136 -15.96 -2.63 16.07
C VAL A 136 -15.50 -1.25 15.57
N VAL A 137 -14.19 -1.02 15.57
CA VAL A 137 -13.58 0.25 15.12
C VAL A 137 -12.44 -0.04 14.15
N PHE A 138 -12.13 0.90 13.26
CA PHE A 138 -10.93 0.78 12.44
C PHE A 138 -9.68 0.73 13.33
N ASP A 139 -8.76 -0.19 13.00
CA ASP A 139 -7.54 -0.43 13.77
C ASP A 139 -6.40 0.49 13.32
N TYR A 140 -6.66 1.81 13.39
CA TYR A 140 -5.65 2.83 13.16
C TYR A 140 -5.94 4.08 13.99
N ASP A 141 -4.92 4.92 14.18
CA ASP A 141 -5.06 6.24 14.79
C ASP A 141 -5.72 7.22 13.80
N PRO A 142 -6.88 7.80 14.10
CA PRO A 142 -7.51 8.80 13.23
C PRO A 142 -6.60 10.00 12.90
N ALA A 143 -5.60 10.28 13.74
CA ALA A 143 -4.64 11.35 13.53
C ALA A 143 -3.74 11.15 12.29
N ILE A 144 -3.75 9.97 11.64
CA ILE A 144 -3.08 9.74 10.35
C ILE A 144 -3.63 10.65 9.24
N ALA A 145 -4.84 11.17 9.38
CA ALA A 145 -5.42 12.13 8.45
C ALA A 145 -4.74 13.51 8.49
N VAL A 146 -4.11 13.88 9.59
CA VAL A 146 -3.56 15.24 9.77
C VAL A 146 -2.51 15.58 8.70
N PRO A 147 -1.43 14.79 8.52
CA PRO A 147 -0.47 15.08 7.46
C PRO A 147 -1.07 14.90 6.06
N PHE A 148 -2.01 13.98 5.89
CA PHE A 148 -2.65 13.75 4.60
C PHE A 148 -3.49 14.97 4.14
N ALA A 149 -4.17 15.63 5.06
CA ALA A 149 -4.88 16.88 4.79
C ALA A 149 -3.91 18.04 4.49
N ALA A 150 -2.76 18.09 5.15
CA ALA A 150 -1.75 19.12 4.91
C ALA A 150 -1.10 19.00 3.52
N VAL A 151 -0.90 17.78 3.01
CA VAL A 151 -0.34 17.54 1.67
C VAL A 151 -1.26 18.04 0.56
N ALA A 152 -2.58 18.06 0.77
CA ALA A 152 -3.55 18.55 -0.22
C ALA A 152 -3.32 20.02 -0.65
N THR A 153 -2.59 20.79 0.14
CA THR A 153 -2.26 22.20 -0.13
C THR A 153 -0.82 22.42 -0.63
N THR A 154 -0.03 21.35 -0.75
CA THR A 154 1.37 21.41 -1.20
C THR A 154 1.46 20.99 -2.67
N PRO A 155 2.37 21.57 -3.48
CA PRO A 155 2.61 21.08 -4.83
C PRO A 155 2.95 19.58 -4.82
N ALA A 156 2.43 18.86 -5.80
CA ALA A 156 2.72 17.44 -5.96
C ALA A 156 4.25 17.23 -6.07
N VAL A 157 4.77 16.32 -5.28
CA VAL A 157 6.19 15.91 -5.36
C VAL A 157 6.37 15.05 -6.61
N ASP A 158 7.37 15.36 -7.43
CA ASP A 158 7.77 14.48 -8.52
C ASP A 158 8.36 13.19 -7.93
N MET A 159 7.65 12.07 -8.10
CA MET A 159 8.11 10.75 -7.63
C MET A 159 8.83 9.93 -8.71
N TRP A 160 9.00 10.44 -9.94
CA TRP A 160 9.74 9.74 -11.00
C TRP A 160 11.18 9.39 -10.59
N PRO A 161 11.95 10.29 -9.94
CA PRO A 161 13.27 9.92 -9.43
C PRO A 161 13.26 8.77 -8.42
N LEU A 162 12.22 8.67 -7.59
CA LEU A 162 12.04 7.56 -6.63
C LEU A 162 11.72 6.24 -7.34
N PHE A 163 10.88 6.30 -8.37
CA PHE A 163 10.60 5.14 -9.22
C PHE A 163 11.85 4.67 -9.97
N GLN A 164 12.62 5.60 -10.52
CA GLN A 164 13.90 5.28 -11.18
C GLN A 164 14.89 4.62 -10.22
N ALA A 165 14.92 5.03 -8.95
CA ALA A 165 15.78 4.42 -7.95
C ALA A 165 15.38 2.95 -7.65
N VAL A 166 14.10 2.67 -7.46
CA VAL A 166 13.64 1.28 -7.24
C VAL A 166 13.77 0.42 -8.49
N ALA A 167 13.68 0.99 -9.68
CA ALA A 167 13.86 0.29 -10.96
C ALA A 167 15.31 -0.17 -11.22
N GLN A 168 16.29 0.27 -10.42
CA GLN A 168 17.66 -0.26 -10.46
C GLN A 168 17.77 -1.65 -9.80
N HIS A 169 16.73 -2.11 -9.14
CA HIS A 169 16.63 -3.42 -8.49
C HIS A 169 15.70 -4.34 -9.28
N PRO A 170 15.74 -5.66 -9.05
CA PRO A 170 14.66 -6.53 -9.50
C PRO A 170 13.31 -5.96 -9.07
N LEU A 171 12.42 -5.70 -10.03
CA LEU A 171 11.15 -5.01 -9.78
C LEU A 171 9.99 -5.73 -10.47
N LEU A 172 8.91 -5.91 -9.72
CA LEU A 172 7.58 -6.26 -10.23
C LEU A 172 6.62 -5.12 -9.90
N VAL A 173 5.85 -4.68 -10.89
CA VAL A 173 4.74 -3.74 -10.68
C VAL A 173 3.45 -4.45 -11.02
N LEU A 174 2.53 -4.50 -10.06
CA LEU A 174 1.17 -4.98 -10.24
C LEU A 174 0.22 -3.79 -10.37
N ARG A 175 -0.77 -3.91 -11.25
CA ARG A 175 -1.84 -2.93 -11.41
C ARG A 175 -3.19 -3.62 -11.43
N GLY A 176 -4.16 -3.13 -10.66
CA GLY A 176 -5.55 -3.53 -10.83
C GLY A 176 -6.11 -2.99 -12.15
N GLU A 177 -6.77 -3.86 -12.95
CA GLU A 177 -7.28 -3.49 -14.28
C GLU A 177 -8.16 -2.24 -14.23
N VAL A 178 -9.00 -2.13 -13.19
CA VAL A 178 -9.92 -1.00 -12.99
C VAL A 178 -9.46 -0.05 -11.87
N SER A 179 -8.15 0.01 -11.61
CA SER A 179 -7.59 0.93 -10.61
C SER A 179 -7.92 2.38 -10.94
N ASP A 180 -8.43 3.09 -9.94
CA ASP A 180 -8.68 4.52 -9.99
C ASP A 180 -7.49 5.35 -9.47
N LEU A 181 -6.45 4.69 -8.91
CA LEU A 181 -5.26 5.36 -8.37
C LEU A 181 -4.07 5.31 -9.33
N LEU A 182 -3.69 4.12 -9.81
CA LEU A 182 -2.65 3.94 -10.83
C LEU A 182 -3.31 3.83 -12.21
N SER A 183 -3.27 4.89 -13.00
CA SER A 183 -3.89 4.89 -14.33
C SER A 183 -3.16 3.96 -15.32
N ALA A 184 -3.84 3.53 -16.38
CA ALA A 184 -3.22 2.73 -17.43
C ALA A 184 -2.07 3.47 -18.12
N GLU A 185 -2.24 4.76 -18.36
CA GLU A 185 -1.25 5.62 -18.99
C GLU A 185 0.01 5.79 -18.10
N ALA A 186 -0.17 5.95 -16.78
CA ALA A 186 0.96 5.99 -15.85
C ALA A 186 1.70 4.65 -15.83
N PHE A 187 0.96 3.54 -15.81
CA PHE A 187 1.53 2.20 -15.87
C PHE A 187 2.33 1.93 -17.17
N GLU A 188 1.81 2.37 -18.32
CA GLU A 188 2.54 2.28 -19.60
C GLU A 188 3.82 3.13 -19.59
N ARG A 189 3.79 4.33 -19.03
CA ARG A 189 5.01 5.14 -18.85
C ARG A 189 6.03 4.50 -17.95
N MET A 190 5.58 3.82 -16.88
CA MET A 190 6.47 3.04 -16.00
C MET A 190 7.14 1.89 -16.77
N GLN A 191 6.41 1.19 -17.64
CA GLN A 191 6.97 0.13 -18.49
C GLN A 191 8.07 0.67 -19.41
N GLN A 192 7.84 1.83 -20.03
CA GLN A 192 8.82 2.49 -20.89
C GLN A 192 10.06 2.94 -20.10
N ALA A 193 9.88 3.45 -18.90
CA ALA A 193 10.95 3.95 -18.03
C ALA A 193 11.77 2.83 -17.35
N ALA A 194 11.21 1.63 -17.20
CA ALA A 194 11.86 0.50 -16.56
C ALA A 194 11.71 -0.80 -17.38
N PRO A 195 12.35 -0.90 -18.56
CA PRO A 195 12.16 -2.02 -19.50
C PRO A 195 12.64 -3.37 -18.94
N ASN A 196 13.46 -3.37 -17.91
CA ASN A 196 13.95 -4.59 -17.24
C ASN A 196 13.04 -5.05 -16.09
N ALA A 197 12.07 -4.25 -15.68
CA ALA A 197 11.11 -4.62 -14.65
C ALA A 197 10.00 -5.51 -15.24
N ARG A 198 9.35 -6.26 -14.35
CA ARG A 198 8.18 -7.06 -14.70
C ARG A 198 6.91 -6.26 -14.40
N PHE A 199 5.91 -6.42 -15.25
CA PHE A 199 4.62 -5.74 -15.11
C PHE A 199 3.49 -6.74 -15.30
N ALA A 200 2.48 -6.68 -14.43
CA ALA A 200 1.28 -7.51 -14.58
C ALA A 200 0.02 -6.73 -14.21
N VAL A 201 -1.06 -7.01 -14.94
CA VAL A 201 -2.39 -6.48 -14.66
C VAL A 201 -3.21 -7.57 -13.98
N VAL A 202 -3.90 -7.21 -12.90
CA VAL A 202 -4.83 -8.09 -12.18
C VAL A 202 -6.24 -7.82 -12.69
N PRO A 203 -6.87 -8.79 -13.42
CA PRO A 203 -8.14 -8.56 -14.08
C PRO A 203 -9.29 -8.28 -13.11
N GLY A 204 -10.15 -7.31 -13.44
CA GLY A 204 -11.39 -7.01 -12.72
C GLY A 204 -11.20 -6.38 -11.34
N VAL A 205 -9.98 -6.02 -10.95
CA VAL A 205 -9.64 -5.49 -9.62
C VAL A 205 -9.29 -4.01 -9.70
N GLY A 206 -9.75 -3.23 -8.71
CA GLY A 206 -9.38 -1.83 -8.54
C GLY A 206 -8.23 -1.63 -7.57
N HIS A 207 -8.16 -0.44 -6.97
CA HIS A 207 -7.13 -0.13 -5.97
C HIS A 207 -7.53 -0.65 -4.58
N ALA A 208 -6.79 -1.66 -4.06
CA ALA A 208 -5.65 -2.32 -4.66
C ALA A 208 -5.89 -3.84 -4.73
N PRO A 209 -5.19 -4.57 -5.63
CA PRO A 209 -5.17 -6.03 -5.58
C PRO A 209 -4.83 -6.54 -4.19
N MET A 210 -5.49 -7.64 -3.78
CA MET A 210 -5.30 -8.25 -2.45
C MET A 210 -4.09 -9.17 -2.40
N LEU A 211 -3.46 -9.43 -3.56
CA LEU A 211 -2.31 -10.31 -3.80
C LEU A 211 -2.62 -11.81 -3.61
N ASP A 212 -3.88 -12.18 -3.53
CA ASP A 212 -4.39 -13.56 -3.52
C ASP A 212 -5.14 -13.92 -4.81
N GLU A 213 -5.31 -12.96 -5.72
CA GLU A 213 -5.86 -13.23 -7.04
C GLU A 213 -4.89 -14.12 -7.86
N PRO A 214 -5.40 -15.10 -8.65
CA PRO A 214 -4.54 -16.03 -9.39
C PRO A 214 -3.49 -15.34 -10.28
N ALA A 215 -3.83 -14.21 -10.90
CA ALA A 215 -2.90 -13.45 -11.74
C ALA A 215 -1.81 -12.75 -10.91
N ALA A 216 -2.16 -12.22 -9.73
CA ALA A 216 -1.20 -11.61 -8.81
C ALA A 216 -0.25 -12.66 -8.24
N VAL A 217 -0.79 -13.79 -7.75
CA VAL A 217 0.02 -14.90 -7.20
C VAL A 217 1.00 -15.43 -8.25
N ALA A 218 0.53 -15.72 -9.48
CA ALA A 218 1.39 -16.22 -10.54
C ALA A 218 2.54 -15.25 -10.89
N ALA A 219 2.26 -13.93 -10.91
CA ALA A 219 3.28 -12.91 -11.18
C ALA A 219 4.29 -12.79 -10.03
N ILE A 220 3.81 -12.87 -8.78
CA ILE A 220 4.65 -12.82 -7.57
C ILE A 220 5.55 -14.06 -7.50
N ASP A 221 5.02 -15.26 -7.68
CA ASP A 221 5.79 -16.50 -7.63
C ASP A 221 6.88 -16.51 -8.70
N ALA A 222 6.54 -16.16 -9.95
CA ALA A 222 7.51 -16.06 -11.03
C ALA A 222 8.59 -14.98 -10.78
N PHE A 223 8.26 -13.90 -10.06
CA PHE A 223 9.22 -12.88 -9.65
C PHE A 223 10.13 -13.41 -8.55
N LEU A 224 9.57 -14.02 -7.51
CA LEU A 224 10.34 -14.53 -6.37
C LEU A 224 11.30 -15.64 -6.81
N ASP A 225 10.87 -16.56 -7.67
CA ASP A 225 11.72 -17.63 -8.25
C ASP A 225 12.93 -17.07 -9.00
N ALA A 226 12.77 -15.90 -9.63
CA ALA A 226 13.86 -15.27 -10.38
C ALA A 226 14.81 -14.43 -9.51
N VAL A 227 14.38 -14.03 -8.31
CA VAL A 227 15.14 -13.12 -7.40
C VAL A 227 15.67 -13.88 -6.19
N ALA A 228 15.12 -15.05 -5.87
CA ALA A 228 15.63 -15.91 -4.80
C ALA A 228 17.09 -16.32 -5.10
N PRO A 229 17.97 -16.30 -4.09
CA PRO A 229 19.38 -16.69 -4.25
C PRO A 229 19.53 -18.18 -4.55
#